data_c4fcb4057f507b7f0eecd0509e2a2661
#
_entry.id   c4fcb4057f507b7f0eecd0509e2a2661
#
_cell.length_a   1.000
_cell.length_b   1.000
_cell.length_c   1.000
_cell.angle_alpha   90.00
_cell.angle_beta   90.00
_cell.angle_gamma   90.00
#
_symmetry.space_group_name_H-M   'P 1'
#
loop_
_entity.id
_entity.type
_entity.pdbx_description
1 polymer ?
#
loop_
_entity_poly.entity_id
_entity_poly.type
_entity_poly.pdbx_seq_one_letter_code
_entity_poly.pdbx_strand_id
1 'polypeptide(L)'
;MDEKRPPRPPMQKGITCTDLGNGIYNFATPPVGFQQYLILGQEKALLIDSGMGIGSLRREIEKVTNLPIVLINTHGHPDHCGGNAEFAPALMCPAEFDVYEKMATLEYRQKDSGPKPGGPGGPGGHPGEGPKGGHPMEDHGKRPELQPTGPAPVPVEDGAQIDLGGRVVEVLYTPGHTHGSICIFDKLTGSLFVGDNVMGERVSVYEWNSGTIEDLHRSLLRMKALEPSKLYSGHRPNVLEPEILEREIRCADQLLNGAVGVPQKVRGGAMALAYEAEGVCICYDENKIR
;
A
#
# COMPACT_ATOMS: atom_id res chain seq x y z
N MET A 1 29.96 1.61 10.60
CA MET A 1 29.90 2.63 9.53
C MET A 1 28.46 3.03 9.42
N ASP A 2 28.13 4.30 9.72
CA ASP A 2 26.76 4.78 9.58
C ASP A 2 26.40 4.86 8.09
N GLU A 3 25.68 3.87 7.59
CA GLU A 3 25.06 3.98 6.27
C GLU A 3 24.01 5.08 6.33
N LYS A 4 24.33 6.19 5.72
CA LYS A 4 23.40 7.33 5.57
C LYS A 4 22.15 6.82 4.85
N ARG A 5 21.00 6.84 5.55
CA ARG A 5 19.69 6.63 4.93
C ARG A 5 19.63 7.41 3.61
N PRO A 6 19.17 6.79 2.52
CA PRO A 6 18.98 7.51 1.27
C PRO A 6 18.06 8.73 1.50
N PRO A 7 18.30 9.85 0.81
CA PRO A 7 17.47 11.04 0.94
C PRO A 7 16.01 10.69 0.61
N ARG A 8 15.08 11.25 1.38
CA ARG A 8 13.64 11.08 1.09
C ARG A 8 13.36 11.60 -0.32
N PRO A 9 12.56 10.89 -1.12
CA PRO A 9 12.14 11.39 -2.41
C PRO A 9 11.39 12.73 -2.22
N PRO A 10 11.51 13.65 -3.18
CA PRO A 10 10.81 14.93 -3.12
C PRO A 10 9.30 14.69 -3.05
N MET A 11 8.59 15.53 -2.29
CA MET A 11 7.13 15.44 -2.21
C MET A 11 6.50 15.64 -3.58
N GLN A 12 5.65 14.69 -3.98
CA GLN A 12 4.89 14.77 -5.22
C GLN A 12 3.77 15.81 -5.08
N LYS A 13 3.70 16.74 -6.01
CA LYS A 13 2.72 17.85 -5.96
C LYS A 13 1.38 17.53 -6.63
N GLY A 14 1.30 16.49 -7.46
CA GLY A 14 0.11 16.11 -8.19
C GLY A 14 0.07 14.62 -8.50
N ILE A 15 -1.05 14.18 -9.06
CA ILE A 15 -1.21 12.80 -9.50
C ILE A 15 -0.52 12.66 -10.87
N THR A 16 0.30 11.63 -11.02
CA THR A 16 0.91 11.30 -12.32
C THR A 16 0.28 10.02 -12.85
N CYS A 17 0.14 9.91 -14.17
CA CYS A 17 -0.40 8.75 -14.87
C CYS A 17 0.67 8.17 -15.80
N THR A 18 0.85 6.86 -15.75
CA THR A 18 1.77 6.11 -16.62
C THR A 18 1.00 4.98 -17.30
N ASP A 19 1.08 4.89 -18.61
CA ASP A 19 0.56 3.75 -19.37
C ASP A 19 1.57 2.60 -19.27
N LEU A 20 1.13 1.47 -18.71
CA LEU A 20 1.93 0.24 -18.55
C LEU A 20 1.73 -0.75 -19.70
N GLY A 21 0.91 -0.40 -20.68
CA GLY A 21 0.51 -1.26 -21.77
C GLY A 21 -0.64 -2.21 -21.42
N ASN A 22 -1.17 -2.88 -22.43
CA ASN A 22 -2.27 -3.84 -22.29
C ASN A 22 -3.52 -3.32 -21.55
N GLY A 23 -3.79 -2.00 -21.63
CA GLY A 23 -4.90 -1.38 -20.94
C GLY A 23 -4.72 -1.31 -19.42
N ILE A 24 -3.50 -1.34 -18.93
CA ILE A 24 -3.15 -1.14 -17.52
C ILE A 24 -2.50 0.24 -17.38
N TYR A 25 -3.01 1.06 -16.44
CA TYR A 25 -2.47 2.36 -16.12
C TYR A 25 -2.11 2.42 -14.63
N ASN A 26 -1.00 3.06 -14.35
CA ASN A 26 -0.59 3.38 -12.98
C ASN A 26 -0.81 4.86 -12.70
N PHE A 27 -1.41 5.16 -11.56
CA PHE A 27 -1.53 6.51 -11.01
C PHE A 27 -0.70 6.59 -9.74
N ALA A 28 0.30 7.45 -9.72
CA ALA A 28 1.03 7.73 -8.49
C ALA A 28 0.45 8.98 -7.82
N THR A 29 -0.05 8.83 -6.59
CA THR A 29 -0.75 9.89 -5.84
C THR A 29 0.10 10.49 -4.72
N PRO A 30 -0.09 11.80 -4.42
CA PRO A 30 0.60 12.45 -3.30
C PRO A 30 0.32 11.78 -1.94
N PRO A 31 1.20 12.03 -0.94
CA PRO A 31 2.36 12.92 -0.98
C PRO A 31 3.67 12.26 -1.44
N VAL A 32 3.73 10.94 -1.50
CA VAL A 32 4.99 10.21 -1.75
C VAL A 32 4.94 9.29 -2.97
N GLY A 33 3.86 9.34 -3.74
CA GLY A 33 3.66 8.49 -4.90
C GLY A 33 3.14 7.10 -4.53
N PHE A 34 2.02 7.06 -3.79
CA PHE A 34 1.26 5.82 -3.60
C PHE A 34 0.71 5.34 -4.93
N GLN A 35 0.79 4.05 -5.19
CA GLN A 35 0.49 3.49 -6.50
C GLN A 35 -0.95 2.94 -6.54
N GLN A 36 -1.74 3.43 -7.48
CA GLN A 36 -3.07 2.92 -7.80
C GLN A 36 -3.05 2.44 -9.24
N TYR A 37 -3.83 1.40 -9.52
CA TYR A 37 -3.83 0.80 -10.85
C TYR A 37 -5.23 0.77 -11.44
N LEU A 38 -5.32 1.10 -12.73
CA LEU A 38 -6.56 1.02 -13.51
C LEU A 38 -6.40 -0.04 -14.59
N ILE A 39 -7.30 -1.01 -14.61
CA ILE A 39 -7.36 -2.08 -15.60
C ILE A 39 -8.57 -1.84 -16.47
N LEU A 40 -8.38 -1.62 -17.78
CA LEU A 40 -9.45 -1.44 -18.74
C LEU A 40 -9.96 -2.77 -19.26
N GLY A 41 -11.28 -2.95 -19.23
CA GLY A 41 -12.01 -3.91 -20.03
C GLY A 41 -12.70 -3.23 -21.21
N GLN A 42 -13.69 -3.91 -21.83
CA GLN A 42 -14.49 -3.32 -22.90
C GLN A 42 -15.74 -2.62 -22.39
N GLU A 43 -16.29 -3.01 -21.23
CA GLU A 43 -17.54 -2.48 -20.68
C GLU A 43 -17.34 -1.64 -19.43
N LYS A 44 -16.31 -1.94 -18.62
CA LYS A 44 -15.97 -1.23 -17.39
C LYS A 44 -14.48 -1.33 -17.11
N ALA A 45 -14.00 -0.50 -16.20
CA ALA A 45 -12.63 -0.54 -15.71
C ALA A 45 -12.59 -0.86 -14.22
N LEU A 46 -11.56 -1.58 -13.77
CA LEU A 46 -11.28 -1.82 -12.36
C LEU A 46 -10.21 -0.85 -11.90
N LEU A 47 -10.52 -0.09 -10.84
CA LEU A 47 -9.55 0.70 -10.11
C LEU A 47 -9.13 -0.05 -8.85
N ILE A 48 -7.84 -0.28 -8.69
CA ILE A 48 -7.24 -0.91 -7.52
C ILE A 48 -6.64 0.19 -6.67
N ASP A 49 -7.21 0.38 -5.48
CA ASP A 49 -6.91 1.43 -4.51
C ASP A 49 -7.20 2.86 -5.00
N SER A 50 -7.32 3.79 -4.07
CA SER A 50 -7.70 5.18 -4.33
C SER A 50 -6.75 6.22 -3.75
N GLY A 51 -5.66 5.80 -3.09
CA GLY A 51 -4.68 6.67 -2.49
C GLY A 51 -5.17 7.37 -1.22
N MET A 52 -4.41 8.35 -0.75
CA MET A 52 -4.70 9.14 0.47
C MET A 52 -5.91 10.07 0.35
N GLY A 53 -6.49 10.23 -0.84
CA GLY A 53 -7.53 11.22 -1.10
C GLY A 53 -7.01 12.65 -1.17
N ILE A 54 -5.83 12.85 -1.73
CA ILE A 54 -5.23 14.16 -2.03
C ILE A 54 -5.35 14.43 -3.52
N GLY A 55 -6.05 15.50 -3.88
CA GLY A 55 -6.40 15.79 -5.27
C GLY A 55 -7.59 14.95 -5.74
N SER A 56 -7.84 14.91 -7.04
CA SER A 56 -8.92 14.11 -7.64
C SER A 56 -8.36 13.05 -8.56
N LEU A 57 -8.35 11.80 -8.09
CA LEU A 57 -7.97 10.64 -8.88
C LEU A 57 -8.98 10.38 -9.99
N ARG A 58 -10.27 10.60 -9.73
CA ARG A 58 -11.32 10.49 -10.74
C ARG A 58 -11.04 11.36 -11.95
N ARG A 59 -10.71 12.64 -11.75
CA ARG A 59 -10.38 13.56 -12.85
C ARG A 59 -9.22 13.07 -13.71
N GLU A 60 -8.21 12.47 -13.10
CA GLU A 60 -7.08 11.92 -13.85
C GLU A 60 -7.47 10.65 -14.62
N ILE A 61 -8.33 9.79 -14.04
CA ILE A 61 -8.86 8.61 -14.72
C ILE A 61 -9.75 9.01 -15.91
N GLU A 62 -10.55 10.04 -15.79
CA GLU A 62 -11.41 10.54 -16.87
C GLU A 62 -10.65 11.06 -18.10
N LYS A 63 -9.35 11.35 -17.97
CA LYS A 63 -8.47 11.64 -19.12
C LYS A 63 -8.07 10.38 -19.89
N VAL A 64 -8.19 9.21 -19.26
CA VAL A 64 -7.82 7.90 -19.82
C VAL A 64 -9.05 7.17 -20.37
N THR A 65 -10.17 7.19 -19.63
CA THR A 65 -11.38 6.43 -20.00
C THR A 65 -12.65 7.07 -19.46
N ASN A 66 -13.76 6.84 -20.17
CA ASN A 66 -15.13 7.15 -19.72
C ASN A 66 -15.91 5.90 -19.28
N LEU A 67 -15.25 4.75 -19.17
CA LEU A 67 -15.88 3.52 -18.73
C LEU A 67 -16.37 3.63 -17.28
N PRO A 68 -17.45 2.94 -16.90
CA PRO A 68 -17.84 2.78 -15.51
C PRO A 68 -16.70 2.20 -14.69
N ILE A 69 -16.42 2.79 -13.53
CA ILE A 69 -15.33 2.36 -12.63
C ILE A 69 -15.89 1.47 -11.54
N VAL A 70 -15.33 0.27 -11.40
CA VAL A 70 -15.44 -0.59 -10.22
C VAL A 70 -14.20 -0.32 -9.37
N LEU A 71 -14.37 0.10 -8.12
CA LEU A 71 -13.28 0.30 -7.19
C LEU A 71 -13.13 -0.95 -6.31
N ILE A 72 -11.90 -1.40 -6.12
CA ILE A 72 -11.53 -2.45 -5.16
C ILE A 72 -10.35 -1.95 -4.32
N ASN A 73 -10.41 -2.13 -3.00
CA ASN A 73 -9.28 -1.82 -2.13
C ASN A 73 -8.54 -3.10 -1.74
N THR A 74 -7.22 -3.06 -1.82
CA THR A 74 -6.36 -4.17 -1.40
C THR A 74 -6.43 -4.40 0.10
N HIS A 75 -6.59 -3.34 0.88
CA HIS A 75 -6.77 -3.36 2.34
C HIS A 75 -7.27 -1.99 2.85
N GLY A 76 -7.55 -1.88 4.16
CA GLY A 76 -8.21 -0.73 4.77
C GLY A 76 -7.33 0.45 5.18
N HIS A 77 -6.04 0.47 4.86
CA HIS A 77 -5.16 1.58 5.22
C HIS A 77 -5.48 2.88 4.48
N PRO A 78 -5.20 4.04 5.08
CA PRO A 78 -5.61 5.35 4.56
C PRO A 78 -5.06 5.68 3.18
N ASP A 79 -3.86 5.23 2.89
CA ASP A 79 -3.15 5.47 1.63
C ASP A 79 -3.63 4.56 0.49
N HIS A 80 -4.53 3.62 0.77
CA HIS A 80 -5.20 2.76 -0.20
C HIS A 80 -6.67 3.10 -0.39
N CYS A 81 -7.35 3.63 0.64
CA CYS A 81 -8.79 3.85 0.59
C CYS A 81 -9.23 5.31 0.89
N GLY A 82 -8.29 6.23 1.08
CA GLY A 82 -8.57 7.63 1.41
C GLY A 82 -9.31 8.41 0.32
N GLY A 83 -9.20 8.02 -0.93
CA GLY A 83 -9.90 8.61 -2.07
C GLY A 83 -11.23 7.95 -2.44
N ASN A 84 -11.72 6.99 -1.66
CA ASN A 84 -12.96 6.25 -1.98
C ASN A 84 -14.19 7.13 -2.16
N ALA A 85 -14.22 8.33 -1.57
CA ALA A 85 -15.33 9.27 -1.71
C ALA A 85 -15.62 9.72 -3.15
N GLU A 86 -14.65 9.62 -4.04
CA GLU A 86 -14.84 9.97 -5.45
C GLU A 86 -15.54 8.87 -6.27
N PHE A 87 -15.74 7.68 -5.68
CA PHE A 87 -16.21 6.49 -6.39
C PHE A 87 -17.47 5.91 -5.70
N ALA A 88 -18.08 4.93 -6.34
CA ALA A 88 -19.09 4.08 -5.71
C ALA A 88 -18.45 3.27 -4.57
N PRO A 89 -19.24 2.64 -3.68
CA PRO A 89 -18.69 1.81 -2.62
C PRO A 89 -17.65 0.83 -3.16
N ALA A 90 -16.47 0.80 -2.51
CA ALA A 90 -15.39 -0.08 -2.90
C ALA A 90 -15.69 -1.54 -2.53
N LEU A 91 -15.28 -2.47 -3.37
CA LEU A 91 -15.16 -3.86 -3.00
C LEU A 91 -13.98 -4.01 -2.02
N MET A 92 -14.16 -4.77 -0.94
CA MET A 92 -13.14 -4.96 0.08
C MET A 92 -13.36 -6.29 0.81
N CYS A 93 -12.29 -6.94 1.26
CA CYS A 93 -12.39 -8.08 2.15
C CYS A 93 -13.12 -7.68 3.44
N PRO A 94 -14.15 -8.43 3.90
CA PRO A 94 -14.87 -8.10 5.14
C PRO A 94 -13.98 -7.98 6.37
N ALA A 95 -12.85 -8.69 6.41
CA ALA A 95 -11.88 -8.60 7.48
C ALA A 95 -11.18 -7.22 7.57
N GLU A 96 -11.31 -6.37 6.56
CA GLU A 96 -10.75 -5.00 6.56
C GLU A 96 -11.75 -3.92 6.95
N PHE A 97 -13.02 -4.25 7.18
CA PHE A 97 -14.04 -3.26 7.46
C PHE A 97 -13.76 -2.44 8.73
N ASP A 98 -13.28 -3.09 9.79
CA ASP A 98 -12.89 -2.42 11.03
C ASP A 98 -11.65 -1.53 10.86
N VAL A 99 -10.71 -1.94 10.01
CA VAL A 99 -9.54 -1.11 9.64
C VAL A 99 -10.00 0.13 8.87
N TYR A 100 -10.86 -0.07 7.85
CA TYR A 100 -11.44 1.03 7.07
C TYR A 100 -12.20 2.02 7.96
N GLU A 101 -13.09 1.52 8.82
CA GLU A 101 -13.89 2.35 9.73
C GLU A 101 -13.04 3.19 10.68
N LYS A 102 -11.89 2.67 11.13
CA LYS A 102 -10.97 3.38 12.03
C LYS A 102 -10.05 4.33 11.29
N MET A 103 -9.46 3.90 10.18
CA MET A 103 -8.29 4.55 9.59
C MET A 103 -8.59 5.35 8.33
N ALA A 104 -9.65 5.00 7.55
CA ALA A 104 -10.03 5.73 6.34
C ALA A 104 -10.78 7.03 6.61
N THR A 105 -11.15 7.31 7.86
CA THR A 105 -11.89 8.52 8.22
C THR A 105 -11.07 9.78 7.96
N LEU A 106 -11.75 10.87 7.59
CA LEU A 106 -11.10 12.16 7.38
C LEU A 106 -10.32 12.60 8.64
N GLU A 107 -10.90 12.38 9.83
CA GLU A 107 -10.27 12.74 11.10
C GLU A 107 -8.94 12.00 11.31
N TYR A 108 -8.92 10.66 11.07
CA TYR A 108 -7.69 9.86 11.19
C TYR A 108 -6.63 10.33 10.19
N ARG A 109 -6.99 10.50 8.93
CA ARG A 109 -6.07 10.93 7.86
C ARG A 109 -5.50 12.33 8.11
N GLN A 110 -6.28 13.25 8.67
CA GLN A 110 -5.80 14.57 9.06
C GLN A 110 -4.76 14.51 10.20
N LYS A 111 -4.94 13.60 11.16
CA LYS A 111 -3.98 13.37 12.25
C LYS A 111 -2.70 12.71 11.72
N ASP A 112 -2.82 11.73 10.84
CA ASP A 112 -1.66 11.01 10.27
C ASP A 112 -0.87 11.88 9.27
N SER A 113 -1.51 12.79 8.56
CA SER A 113 -0.89 13.73 7.62
C SER A 113 -0.22 14.94 8.31
N GLY A 114 -0.36 15.08 9.62
CA GLY A 114 0.21 16.17 10.41
C GLY A 114 1.71 16.00 10.70
N PRO A 115 2.41 17.08 11.10
CA PRO A 115 3.78 16.97 11.59
C PRO A 115 3.79 16.09 12.84
N LYS A 116 4.55 14.97 12.78
CA LYS A 116 4.65 14.03 13.90
C LYS A 116 5.55 14.61 15.00
N PRO A 117 5.18 14.52 16.30
CA PRO A 117 6.06 14.91 17.40
C PRO A 117 7.39 14.14 17.29
N GLY A 118 8.52 14.84 17.29
CA GLY A 118 9.86 14.24 17.22
C GLY A 118 10.47 14.10 15.81
N GLY A 119 9.77 14.51 14.75
CA GLY A 119 10.40 14.74 13.45
C GLY A 119 11.17 16.06 13.42
N PRO A 120 12.17 16.27 12.51
CA PRO A 120 12.81 17.56 12.38
C PRO A 120 11.75 18.62 12.02
N GLY A 121 11.43 19.49 13.02
CA GLY A 121 10.38 20.52 12.93
C GLY A 121 9.18 20.32 13.85
N GLY A 122 9.09 19.23 14.65
CA GLY A 122 8.05 19.04 15.67
C GLY A 122 8.53 19.42 17.08
N PRO A 123 7.61 19.86 18.02
CA PRO A 123 7.98 20.15 19.39
C PRO A 123 8.42 18.86 20.10
N GLY A 124 9.72 18.72 20.39
CA GLY A 124 10.33 17.55 21.04
C GLY A 124 11.68 17.11 20.46
N GLY A 125 12.23 17.84 19.49
CA GLY A 125 13.62 17.65 19.05
C GLY A 125 14.59 18.10 20.15
N HIS A 126 15.59 17.26 20.50
CA HIS A 126 16.63 17.60 21.45
C HIS A 126 17.30 18.94 21.12
N PRO A 127 17.63 19.78 22.12
CA PRO A 127 18.42 20.99 21.92
C PRO A 127 19.88 20.59 21.68
N GLY A 128 20.24 20.36 20.42
CA GLY A 128 21.61 20.20 19.96
C GLY A 128 21.87 21.27 18.93
N GLU A 129 22.77 22.18 19.25
CA GLU A 129 23.28 23.33 18.53
C GLU A 129 23.01 23.34 17.01
N GLY A 130 21.98 24.07 16.58
CA GLY A 130 21.74 24.42 15.18
C GLY A 130 22.60 25.64 14.81
N PRO A 131 23.08 25.77 13.57
CA PRO A 131 23.84 26.94 13.12
C PRO A 131 22.99 28.19 13.23
N LYS A 132 23.57 29.24 13.84
CA LYS A 132 23.02 30.60 13.93
C LYS A 132 22.98 31.22 12.52
N GLY A 133 21.84 31.10 11.87
CA GLY A 133 21.56 31.75 10.61
C GLY A 133 20.06 31.74 10.36
N GLY A 134 19.37 32.80 10.79
CA GLY A 134 17.93 32.95 10.56
C GLY A 134 17.65 33.15 9.08
N HIS A 135 17.23 32.10 8.40
CA HIS A 135 16.42 32.22 7.20
C HIS A 135 14.96 32.42 7.63
N PRO A 136 14.19 33.31 6.97
CA PRO A 136 12.75 33.42 7.21
C PRO A 136 12.14 32.04 7.01
N MET A 137 11.26 31.62 7.95
CA MET A 137 10.43 30.41 7.77
C MET A 137 9.65 30.61 6.49
N GLU A 138 10.05 29.92 5.43
CA GLU A 138 9.23 29.79 4.24
C GLU A 138 7.91 29.16 4.67
N ASP A 139 6.84 29.76 4.18
CA ASP A 139 5.43 29.38 4.31
C ASP A 139 5.31 27.85 4.28
N HIS A 140 5.05 27.26 5.44
CA HIS A 140 4.71 25.83 5.55
C HIS A 140 3.36 25.67 4.87
N GLY A 141 3.41 25.37 3.56
CA GLY A 141 2.31 25.30 2.64
C GLY A 141 1.07 24.68 3.27
N LYS A 142 -0.09 25.24 2.97
CA LYS A 142 -1.39 24.75 3.44
C LYS A 142 -1.40 23.22 3.37
N ARG A 143 -1.85 22.59 4.47
CA ARG A 143 -2.05 21.13 4.46
C ARG A 143 -2.86 20.76 3.22
N PRO A 144 -2.49 19.68 2.52
CA PRO A 144 -3.27 19.25 1.37
C PRO A 144 -4.71 19.01 1.79
N GLU A 145 -5.65 19.48 0.98
CA GLU A 145 -7.07 19.21 1.18
C GLU A 145 -7.30 17.72 0.93
N LEU A 146 -7.82 17.03 1.96
CA LEU A 146 -8.15 15.62 1.90
C LEU A 146 -9.62 15.45 1.50
N GLN A 147 -9.89 14.44 0.67
CA GLN A 147 -11.27 14.02 0.35
C GLN A 147 -12.03 13.62 1.63
N PRO A 148 -13.36 13.74 1.68
CA PRO A 148 -14.15 13.24 2.80
C PRO A 148 -13.99 11.72 2.96
N THR A 149 -14.52 11.17 4.06
CA THR A 149 -14.61 9.72 4.23
C THR A 149 -15.51 9.15 3.13
N GLY A 150 -15.07 8.08 2.47
CA GLY A 150 -15.86 7.39 1.45
C GLY A 150 -17.05 6.61 2.03
N PRO A 151 -17.93 6.08 1.16
CA PRO A 151 -19.02 5.21 1.59
C PRO A 151 -18.49 3.92 2.20
N ALA A 152 -19.32 3.25 3.01
CA ALA A 152 -19.01 1.93 3.55
C ALA A 152 -18.69 0.93 2.41
N PRO A 153 -17.64 0.12 2.55
CA PRO A 153 -17.26 -0.85 1.53
C PRO A 153 -18.30 -1.98 1.39
N VAL A 154 -18.25 -2.64 0.24
CA VAL A 154 -19.09 -3.81 -0.07
C VAL A 154 -18.19 -5.06 -0.02
N PRO A 155 -18.67 -6.17 0.57
CA PRO A 155 -17.86 -7.37 0.70
C PRO A 155 -17.51 -7.97 -0.67
N VAL A 156 -16.29 -8.48 -0.79
CA VAL A 156 -15.84 -9.32 -1.89
C VAL A 156 -15.31 -10.63 -1.31
N GLU A 157 -15.65 -11.74 -1.96
CA GLU A 157 -15.25 -13.07 -1.53
C GLU A 157 -13.92 -13.51 -2.17
N ASP A 158 -13.22 -14.42 -1.49
CA ASP A 158 -12.04 -15.07 -2.06
C ASP A 158 -12.39 -15.86 -3.32
N GLY A 159 -11.57 -15.74 -4.37
CA GLY A 159 -11.82 -16.35 -5.67
C GLY A 159 -12.89 -15.64 -6.52
N ALA A 160 -13.44 -14.51 -6.04
CA ALA A 160 -14.38 -13.72 -6.83
C ALA A 160 -13.77 -13.31 -8.18
N GLN A 161 -14.56 -13.45 -9.24
CA GLN A 161 -14.16 -13.04 -10.58
C GLN A 161 -14.93 -11.80 -10.98
N ILE A 162 -14.21 -10.77 -11.40
CA ILE A 162 -14.79 -9.51 -11.90
C ILE A 162 -14.58 -9.47 -13.40
N ASP A 163 -15.68 -9.61 -14.15
CA ASP A 163 -15.66 -9.47 -15.60
C ASP A 163 -15.75 -7.98 -15.98
N LEU A 164 -14.79 -7.50 -16.73
CA LEU A 164 -14.70 -6.12 -17.19
C LEU A 164 -15.20 -5.94 -18.64
N GLY A 165 -15.82 -6.97 -19.20
CA GLY A 165 -16.14 -7.07 -20.63
C GLY A 165 -14.94 -7.60 -21.41
N GLY A 166 -14.89 -8.92 -21.61
CA GLY A 166 -13.81 -9.62 -22.30
C GLY A 166 -12.47 -9.68 -21.57
N ARG A 167 -12.41 -9.23 -20.32
CA ARG A 167 -11.25 -9.31 -19.43
C ARG A 167 -11.71 -9.65 -18.02
N VAL A 168 -11.21 -10.75 -17.48
CA VAL A 168 -11.57 -11.23 -16.15
C VAL A 168 -10.38 -11.09 -15.20
N VAL A 169 -10.63 -10.47 -14.05
CA VAL A 169 -9.67 -10.44 -12.94
C VAL A 169 -10.18 -11.29 -11.80
N GLU A 170 -9.29 -11.89 -11.03
CA GLU A 170 -9.60 -12.72 -9.87
C GLU A 170 -9.10 -12.08 -8.59
N VAL A 171 -9.93 -12.12 -7.55
CA VAL A 171 -9.60 -11.64 -6.20
C VAL A 171 -9.07 -12.81 -5.38
N LEU A 172 -7.93 -12.61 -4.72
CA LEU A 172 -7.31 -13.60 -3.83
C LEU A 172 -7.18 -13.04 -2.43
N TYR A 173 -7.67 -13.74 -1.44
CA TYR A 173 -7.36 -13.42 -0.03
C TYR A 173 -5.92 -13.80 0.25
N THR A 174 -5.16 -12.81 0.69
CA THR A 174 -3.73 -12.92 0.93
C THR A 174 -3.38 -12.20 2.24
N PRO A 175 -3.84 -12.70 3.41
CA PRO A 175 -3.51 -12.09 4.69
C PRO A 175 -1.99 -12.08 4.92
N GLY A 176 -1.50 -11.04 5.60
CA GLY A 176 -0.08 -10.83 5.88
C GLY A 176 0.14 -9.42 6.38
N HIS A 177 0.33 -8.45 5.49
CA HIS A 177 0.46 -7.05 5.83
C HIS A 177 -0.73 -6.57 6.69
N THR A 178 -1.94 -6.89 6.26
CA THR A 178 -3.14 -6.88 7.12
C THR A 178 -3.81 -8.24 7.11
N HIS A 179 -4.69 -8.50 8.09
CA HIS A 179 -5.40 -9.78 8.20
C HIS A 179 -6.45 -10.00 7.10
N GLY A 180 -6.85 -8.94 6.40
CA GLY A 180 -7.80 -9.01 5.29
C GLY A 180 -7.22 -8.53 3.96
N SER A 181 -5.90 -8.42 3.83
CA SER A 181 -5.26 -8.06 2.56
C SER A 181 -5.70 -8.98 1.42
N ILE A 182 -5.92 -8.38 0.25
CA ILE A 182 -6.22 -9.10 -0.99
C ILE A 182 -5.25 -8.73 -2.09
N CYS A 183 -5.04 -9.66 -3.01
CA CYS A 183 -4.37 -9.41 -4.29
C CYS A 183 -5.36 -9.55 -5.44
N ILE A 184 -5.09 -8.90 -6.55
CA ILE A 184 -5.90 -8.96 -7.76
C ILE A 184 -5.07 -9.55 -8.89
N PHE A 185 -5.52 -10.64 -9.49
CA PHE A 185 -4.84 -11.31 -10.59
C PHE A 185 -5.55 -11.08 -11.91
N ASP A 186 -4.88 -10.42 -12.84
CA ASP A 186 -5.36 -10.24 -14.19
C ASP A 186 -4.95 -11.43 -15.05
N LYS A 187 -5.90 -12.28 -15.35
CA LYS A 187 -5.68 -13.53 -16.11
C LYS A 187 -5.23 -13.28 -17.56
N LEU A 188 -5.58 -12.13 -18.14
CA LEU A 188 -5.22 -11.80 -19.51
C LEU A 188 -3.72 -11.56 -19.67
N THR A 189 -3.11 -10.87 -18.70
CA THR A 189 -1.71 -10.47 -18.80
C THR A 189 -0.79 -11.23 -17.84
N GLY A 190 -1.34 -12.04 -16.95
CA GLY A 190 -0.59 -12.67 -15.86
C GLY A 190 -0.09 -11.67 -14.82
N SER A 191 -0.65 -10.47 -14.78
CA SER A 191 -0.25 -9.41 -13.84
C SER A 191 -0.90 -9.62 -12.47
N LEU A 192 -0.12 -9.52 -11.40
CA LEU A 192 -0.60 -9.63 -10.03
C LEU A 192 -0.39 -8.30 -9.29
N PHE A 193 -1.47 -7.71 -8.78
CA PHE A 193 -1.47 -6.49 -7.98
C PHE A 193 -1.50 -6.89 -6.50
N VAL A 194 -0.41 -6.64 -5.79
CA VAL A 194 -0.12 -7.28 -4.49
C VAL A 194 -0.34 -6.36 -3.28
N GLY A 195 -0.79 -5.12 -3.50
CA GLY A 195 -0.91 -4.14 -2.41
C GLY A 195 0.40 -4.00 -1.65
N ASP A 196 0.34 -4.19 -0.32
CA ASP A 196 1.48 -4.05 0.58
C ASP A 196 2.05 -5.38 1.08
N ASN A 197 1.54 -6.50 0.57
CA ASN A 197 2.11 -7.82 0.91
C ASN A 197 3.48 -8.06 0.27
N VAL A 198 3.76 -7.43 -0.87
CA VAL A 198 5.05 -7.51 -1.55
C VAL A 198 5.49 -6.10 -1.91
N MET A 199 6.46 -5.58 -1.19
CA MET A 199 6.99 -4.24 -1.40
C MET A 199 8.46 -4.23 -1.88
N GLY A 200 8.99 -5.40 -2.20
CA GLY A 200 10.34 -5.58 -2.71
C GLY A 200 11.37 -5.71 -1.60
N GLU A 201 11.75 -4.63 -0.93
CA GLU A 201 12.83 -4.67 0.07
C GLU A 201 12.32 -4.87 1.50
N ARG A 202 11.07 -4.52 1.79
CA ARG A 202 10.54 -4.56 3.15
C ARG A 202 9.04 -4.90 3.15
N VAL A 203 8.66 -5.83 4.03
CA VAL A 203 7.26 -6.16 4.35
C VAL A 203 7.00 -5.86 5.82
N SER A 204 5.80 -5.36 6.14
CA SER A 204 5.40 -4.98 7.50
C SER A 204 4.27 -5.88 8.00
N VAL A 205 4.54 -6.61 9.10
CA VAL A 205 3.61 -7.54 9.78
C VAL A 205 3.66 -7.27 11.29
N TYR A 206 3.60 -6.01 11.69
CA TYR A 206 3.72 -5.62 13.10
C TYR A 206 2.57 -4.77 13.62
N GLU A 207 1.69 -4.29 12.76
CA GLU A 207 0.57 -3.45 13.18
C GLU A 207 -0.54 -4.30 13.81
N TRP A 208 -1.42 -3.66 14.60
CA TRP A 208 -2.51 -4.35 15.31
C TRP A 208 -3.41 -5.15 14.37
N ASN A 209 -3.59 -4.67 13.13
CA ASN A 209 -4.39 -5.28 12.07
C ASN A 209 -3.58 -6.16 11.11
N SER A 210 -2.30 -6.38 11.36
CA SER A 210 -1.51 -7.32 10.56
C SER A 210 -1.94 -8.76 10.84
N GLY A 211 -1.85 -9.62 9.82
CA GLY A 211 -1.85 -11.07 9.97
C GLY A 211 -0.60 -11.56 10.71
N THR A 212 -0.29 -12.83 10.54
CA THR A 212 0.91 -13.47 11.09
C THR A 212 1.97 -13.71 10.01
N ILE A 213 3.19 -14.07 10.40
CA ILE A 213 4.23 -14.52 9.45
C ILE A 213 3.78 -15.79 8.72
N GLU A 214 3.05 -16.68 9.41
CA GLU A 214 2.47 -17.88 8.80
C GLU A 214 1.41 -17.53 7.75
N ASP A 215 0.57 -16.52 8.01
CA ASP A 215 -0.39 -16.01 7.04
C ASP A 215 0.31 -15.42 5.81
N LEU A 216 1.31 -14.55 6.03
CA LEU A 216 2.12 -13.99 4.94
C LEU A 216 2.76 -15.09 4.11
N HIS A 217 3.39 -16.06 4.75
CA HIS A 217 4.05 -17.19 4.06
C HIS A 217 3.08 -17.97 3.18
N ARG A 218 1.89 -18.34 3.71
CA ARG A 218 0.83 -19.01 2.92
C ARG A 218 0.37 -18.16 1.74
N SER A 219 0.22 -16.87 1.96
CA SER A 219 -0.17 -15.92 0.92
C SER A 219 0.87 -15.81 -0.20
N LEU A 220 2.15 -15.73 0.15
CA LEU A 220 3.25 -15.71 -0.82
C LEU A 220 3.32 -17.01 -1.65
N LEU A 221 3.12 -18.18 -1.02
CA LEU A 221 3.03 -19.46 -1.72
C LEU A 221 1.85 -19.49 -2.69
N ARG A 222 0.70 -18.95 -2.27
CA ARG A 222 -0.49 -18.83 -3.13
C ARG A 222 -0.25 -17.93 -4.33
N MET A 223 0.37 -16.76 -4.10
CA MET A 223 0.75 -15.84 -5.19
C MET A 223 1.72 -16.49 -6.17
N LYS A 224 2.75 -17.19 -5.66
CA LYS A 224 3.73 -17.89 -6.49
C LYS A 224 3.09 -18.98 -7.37
N ALA A 225 2.11 -19.70 -6.83
CA ALA A 225 1.40 -20.78 -7.57
C ALA A 225 0.59 -20.27 -8.78
N LEU A 226 0.33 -18.96 -8.87
CA LEU A 226 -0.30 -18.35 -10.05
C LEU A 226 0.68 -18.15 -11.21
N GLU A 227 1.98 -18.33 -10.98
CA GLU A 227 3.05 -18.07 -11.96
C GLU A 227 2.90 -16.66 -12.60
N PRO A 228 2.80 -15.59 -11.77
CA PRO A 228 2.55 -14.25 -12.30
C PRO A 228 3.70 -13.81 -13.21
N SER A 229 3.37 -13.10 -14.29
CA SER A 229 4.37 -12.54 -15.21
C SER A 229 5.03 -11.29 -14.65
N LYS A 230 4.29 -10.53 -13.82
CA LYS A 230 4.70 -9.24 -13.20
C LYS A 230 3.93 -9.02 -11.91
N LEU A 231 4.57 -8.30 -10.97
CA LEU A 231 3.93 -7.86 -9.75
C LEU A 231 3.90 -6.33 -9.66
N TYR A 232 2.79 -5.80 -9.16
CA TYR A 232 2.54 -4.37 -8.98
C TYR A 232 2.22 -4.08 -7.53
N SER A 233 3.10 -3.34 -6.85
CA SER A 233 2.99 -3.01 -5.43
C SER A 233 2.29 -1.66 -5.21
N GLY A 234 1.68 -1.47 -4.03
CA GLY A 234 1.06 -0.21 -3.63
C GLY A 234 2.04 0.94 -3.37
N HIS A 235 3.33 0.64 -3.16
CA HIS A 235 4.34 1.63 -2.77
C HIS A 235 5.55 1.72 -3.69
N ARG A 236 5.65 0.89 -4.72
CA ARG A 236 6.78 0.89 -5.64
C ARG A 236 6.33 1.26 -7.06
N PRO A 237 6.95 2.29 -7.68
CA PRO A 237 6.61 2.69 -9.03
C PRO A 237 7.10 1.69 -10.08
N ASN A 238 8.07 0.86 -9.72
CA ASN A 238 8.65 -0.12 -10.61
C ASN A 238 7.89 -1.43 -10.52
N VAL A 239 7.76 -2.10 -11.64
CA VAL A 239 7.32 -3.49 -11.72
C VAL A 239 8.30 -4.35 -10.92
N LEU A 240 7.78 -5.24 -10.08
CA LEU A 240 8.59 -6.21 -9.36
C LEU A 240 8.65 -7.51 -10.16
N GLU A 241 9.83 -8.08 -10.25
CA GLU A 241 10.02 -9.39 -10.87
C GLU A 241 9.53 -10.50 -9.94
N PRO A 242 8.88 -11.57 -10.48
CA PRO A 242 8.27 -12.64 -9.68
C PRO A 242 9.22 -13.36 -8.72
N GLU A 243 10.53 -13.33 -8.97
CA GLU A 243 11.57 -13.91 -8.12
C GLU A 243 11.60 -13.30 -6.71
N ILE A 244 11.02 -12.11 -6.52
CA ILE A 244 10.87 -11.51 -5.18
C ILE A 244 10.04 -12.42 -4.27
N LEU A 245 9.01 -13.10 -4.79
CA LEU A 245 8.18 -14.02 -4.01
C LEU A 245 9.00 -15.13 -3.38
N GLU A 246 9.96 -15.70 -4.13
CA GLU A 246 10.82 -16.76 -3.61
C GLU A 246 11.74 -16.27 -2.47
N ARG A 247 12.24 -15.04 -2.60
CA ARG A 247 13.07 -14.43 -1.56
C ARG A 247 12.27 -14.15 -0.30
N GLU A 248 11.07 -13.60 -0.44
CA GLU A 248 10.18 -13.33 0.69
C GLU A 248 9.70 -14.64 1.36
N ILE A 249 9.37 -15.69 0.57
CA ILE A 249 9.03 -17.03 1.09
C ILE A 249 10.19 -17.57 1.94
N ARG A 250 11.43 -17.56 1.42
CA ARG A 250 12.59 -18.06 2.18
C ARG A 250 12.84 -17.25 3.45
N CYS A 251 12.63 -15.95 3.42
CA CYS A 251 12.76 -15.08 4.58
C CYS A 251 11.71 -15.44 5.65
N ALA A 252 10.44 -15.63 5.24
CA ALA A 252 9.36 -16.06 6.13
C ALA A 252 9.58 -17.48 6.66
N ASP A 253 10.05 -18.42 5.84
CA ASP A 253 10.42 -19.78 6.26
C ASP A 253 11.45 -19.77 7.39
N GLN A 254 12.48 -18.94 7.29
CA GLN A 254 13.51 -18.85 8.33
C GLN A 254 12.93 -18.35 9.66
N LEU A 255 12.03 -17.35 9.62
CA LEU A 255 11.30 -16.88 10.81
C LEU A 255 10.43 -17.99 11.43
N LEU A 256 9.67 -18.73 10.61
CA LEU A 256 8.84 -19.85 11.06
C LEU A 256 9.66 -21.00 11.65
N ASN A 257 10.93 -21.13 11.24
CA ASN A 257 11.89 -22.11 11.75
C ASN A 257 12.74 -21.59 12.91
N GLY A 258 12.38 -20.44 13.51
CA GLY A 258 12.97 -19.93 14.75
C GLY A 258 14.09 -18.91 14.56
N ALA A 259 14.30 -18.38 13.36
CA ALA A 259 15.12 -17.19 13.21
C ALA A 259 14.49 -16.01 13.93
N VAL A 260 15.33 -15.10 14.46
CA VAL A 260 14.87 -13.94 15.23
C VAL A 260 15.45 -12.67 14.65
N GLY A 261 14.60 -11.67 14.44
CA GLY A 261 15.00 -10.34 14.00
C GLY A 261 15.62 -9.50 15.10
N VAL A 262 16.18 -8.36 14.72
CA VAL A 262 16.73 -7.37 15.66
C VAL A 262 15.69 -6.30 15.96
N PRO A 263 15.63 -5.79 17.22
CA PRO A 263 14.72 -4.70 17.57
C PRO A 263 14.97 -3.46 16.71
N GLN A 264 13.93 -2.94 16.10
CA GLN A 264 13.98 -1.75 15.27
C GLN A 264 12.80 -0.82 15.56
N LYS A 265 13.07 0.49 15.58
CA LYS A 265 12.02 1.49 15.66
C LYS A 265 11.33 1.63 14.31
N VAL A 266 10.01 1.41 14.27
CA VAL A 266 9.18 1.47 13.08
C VAL A 266 8.36 2.76 13.00
N ARG A 267 7.49 2.87 11.99
CA ARG A 267 6.58 4.01 11.81
C ARG A 267 5.74 4.23 13.07
N GLY A 268 5.53 5.47 13.44
CA GLY A 268 4.78 5.83 14.67
C GLY A 268 5.58 5.72 15.98
N GLY A 269 6.84 5.27 15.92
CA GLY A 269 7.74 5.17 17.09
C GLY A 269 7.61 3.87 17.87
N ALA A 270 6.76 2.94 17.43
CA ALA A 270 6.68 1.60 18.00
C ALA A 270 7.97 0.81 17.74
N MET A 271 8.18 -0.25 18.55
CA MET A 271 9.26 -1.21 18.34
C MET A 271 8.71 -2.45 17.65
N ALA A 272 9.43 -2.94 16.66
CA ALA A 272 9.19 -4.22 15.99
C ALA A 272 10.51 -4.98 15.86
N LEU A 273 10.46 -6.24 15.51
CA LEU A 273 11.63 -7.01 15.10
C LEU A 273 11.79 -6.90 13.59
N ALA A 274 13.03 -6.69 13.14
CA ALA A 274 13.37 -6.67 11.72
C ALA A 274 14.30 -7.85 11.42
N TYR A 275 13.88 -8.73 10.54
CA TYR A 275 14.66 -9.85 10.06
C TYR A 275 15.03 -9.64 8.60
N GLU A 276 16.31 -9.70 8.29
CA GLU A 276 16.82 -9.50 6.93
C GLU A 276 17.46 -10.79 6.42
N ALA A 277 16.97 -11.25 5.26
CA ALA A 277 17.54 -12.35 4.53
C ALA A 277 17.29 -12.16 3.02
N GLU A 278 18.20 -12.60 2.17
CA GLU A 278 18.02 -12.62 0.72
C GLU A 278 17.74 -11.22 0.09
N GLY A 279 18.13 -10.13 0.76
CA GLY A 279 17.82 -8.77 0.33
C GLY A 279 16.37 -8.34 0.60
N VAL A 280 15.67 -9.06 1.47
CA VAL A 280 14.32 -8.76 1.97
C VAL A 280 14.37 -8.56 3.47
N CYS A 281 13.63 -7.58 3.97
CA CYS A 281 13.42 -7.33 5.39
C CYS A 281 11.95 -7.57 5.74
N ILE A 282 11.67 -8.47 6.66
CA ILE A 282 10.34 -8.60 7.26
C ILE A 282 10.37 -7.94 8.64
N CYS A 283 9.54 -6.89 8.81
CA CYS A 283 9.32 -6.25 10.10
C CYS A 283 8.08 -6.84 10.75
N TYR A 284 8.20 -7.40 11.94
CA TYR A 284 7.11 -8.14 12.57
C TYR A 284 7.04 -7.90 14.08
N ASP A 285 5.88 -8.17 14.67
CA ASP A 285 5.67 -8.31 16.11
C ASP A 285 6.00 -9.75 16.50
N GLU A 286 6.77 -9.96 17.58
CA GLU A 286 7.15 -11.29 18.06
C GLU A 286 5.96 -12.21 18.36
N ASN A 287 4.80 -11.63 18.69
CA ASN A 287 3.54 -12.36 18.94
C ASN A 287 2.79 -12.74 17.66
N LYS A 288 3.30 -12.36 16.49
CA LYS A 288 2.67 -12.60 15.18
C LYS A 288 3.44 -13.59 14.29
N ILE A 289 4.11 -14.55 14.87
CA ILE A 289 4.77 -15.62 14.11
C ILE A 289 3.74 -16.62 13.58
N ARG A 290 2.81 -17.08 14.43
CA ARG A 290 1.75 -18.06 14.11
C ARG A 290 0.41 -17.63 14.64
#